data_2e4b5783f7934ea7032a0b8dfb958c41
#
_entry.id   2e4b5783f7934ea7032a0b8dfb958c41
#
_cell.length_a   1.000
_cell.length_b   1.000
_cell.length_c   1.000
_cell.angle_alpha   90.00
_cell.angle_beta   90.00
_cell.angle_gamma   90.00
#
_symmetry.space_group_name_H-M   'P 1'
#
loop_
_entity.id
_entity.type
_entity.pdbx_description
1 polymer ?
#
loop_
_entity_poly.entity_id
_entity_poly.type
_entity_poly.pdbx_seq_one_letter_code
_entity_poly.pdbx_strand_id
1 'polypeptide(L)'
;RKETADEAMEHTKELYKNYQGAGDGRVDIWFAIRQVMTCSRDLITMVGECAKELHTGIHAHLCEHKDEVSFCLQNYQKRPAEFLDEMGILGPNLLTAHNVMLSDHDIALMAERGVKMIHCPRANLSNHGFPKAPQILESGASVGLGCDGAAPSNLDIFDEMKALRYSM
;
A
#
# COMPACT_ATOMS: atom_id res chain seq x y z
N ARG A 1 -23.06 5.31 -3.70
CA ARG A 1 -22.80 6.56 -2.97
C ARG A 1 -21.31 6.73 -2.83
N LYS A 2 -20.76 7.91 -3.11
CA LYS A 2 -19.38 8.24 -2.77
C LYS A 2 -19.34 8.63 -1.30
N GLU A 3 -18.45 8.00 -0.54
CA GLU A 3 -18.18 8.33 0.86
C GLU A 3 -17.32 9.60 0.92
N THR A 4 -17.61 10.48 1.85
CA THR A 4 -16.75 11.65 2.13
C THR A 4 -15.52 11.23 2.94
N ALA A 5 -14.49 12.08 2.99
CA ALA A 5 -13.31 11.83 3.82
C ALA A 5 -13.69 11.68 5.31
N ASP A 6 -14.56 12.55 5.81
CA ASP A 6 -15.02 12.51 7.20
C ASP A 6 -15.80 11.23 7.52
N GLU A 7 -16.74 10.82 6.64
CA GLU A 7 -17.48 9.56 6.79
C GLU A 7 -16.53 8.35 6.83
N ALA A 8 -15.54 8.28 5.92
CA ALA A 8 -14.58 7.19 5.86
C ALA A 8 -13.72 7.11 7.14
N MET A 9 -13.28 8.26 7.63
CA MET A 9 -12.49 8.35 8.86
C MET A 9 -13.32 7.99 10.09
N GLU A 10 -14.56 8.44 10.17
CA GLU A 10 -15.47 8.14 11.29
C GLU A 10 -15.75 6.63 11.37
N HIS A 11 -16.08 5.99 10.24
CA HIS A 11 -16.29 4.55 10.17
C HIS A 11 -15.03 3.76 10.59
N THR A 12 -13.84 4.16 10.14
CA THR A 12 -12.60 3.46 10.52
C THR A 12 -12.27 3.63 12.00
N LYS A 13 -12.48 4.83 12.56
CA LYS A 13 -12.32 5.08 14.00
C LYS A 13 -13.30 4.27 14.85
N GLU A 14 -14.53 4.11 14.38
CA GLU A 14 -15.53 3.27 15.04
C GLU A 14 -15.09 1.78 15.02
N LEU A 15 -14.61 1.29 13.88
CA LEU A 15 -14.04 -0.07 13.80
C LEU A 15 -12.86 -0.25 14.76
N TYR A 16 -11.93 0.72 14.78
CA TYR A 16 -10.80 0.70 15.70
C TYR A 16 -11.27 0.64 17.16
N LYS A 17 -12.18 1.52 17.56
CA LYS A 17 -12.73 1.56 18.92
C LYS A 17 -13.37 0.24 19.35
N ASN A 18 -14.06 -0.42 18.42
CA ASN A 18 -14.86 -1.60 18.73
C ASN A 18 -14.08 -2.91 18.65
N TYR A 19 -13.02 -2.98 17.83
CA TYR A 19 -12.37 -4.25 17.47
C TYR A 19 -10.86 -4.28 17.64
N GLN A 20 -10.19 -3.14 17.89
CA GLN A 20 -8.73 -3.15 18.10
C GLN A 20 -8.39 -4.02 19.30
N GLY A 21 -7.47 -4.98 19.09
CA GLY A 21 -7.06 -5.95 20.12
C GLY A 21 -8.09 -7.04 20.42
N ALA A 22 -9.22 -7.10 19.71
CA ALA A 22 -10.21 -8.14 19.91
C ALA A 22 -9.65 -9.54 19.66
N GLY A 23 -10.33 -10.56 20.21
CA GLY A 23 -9.92 -11.94 20.06
C GLY A 23 -8.56 -12.25 20.71
N ASP A 24 -8.31 -11.70 21.88
CA ASP A 24 -7.04 -11.84 22.61
C ASP A 24 -5.83 -11.31 21.81
N GLY A 25 -5.99 -10.12 21.22
CA GLY A 25 -4.95 -9.44 20.43
C GLY A 25 -4.76 -9.97 19.01
N ARG A 26 -5.72 -10.78 18.50
CA ARG A 26 -5.64 -11.34 17.14
C ARG A 26 -6.24 -10.45 16.06
N VAL A 27 -6.90 -9.35 16.44
CA VAL A 27 -7.54 -8.43 15.52
C VAL A 27 -6.88 -7.05 15.66
N ASP A 28 -6.29 -6.57 14.57
CA ASP A 28 -5.75 -5.22 14.46
C ASP A 28 -6.48 -4.44 13.38
N ILE A 29 -6.87 -3.21 13.69
CA ILE A 29 -7.52 -2.30 12.74
C ILE A 29 -6.51 -1.28 12.24
N TRP A 30 -6.34 -1.24 10.92
CA TRP A 30 -5.47 -0.31 10.22
C TRP A 30 -6.27 0.65 9.36
N PHE A 31 -5.75 1.86 9.16
CA PHE A 31 -6.30 2.79 8.19
C PHE A 31 -5.91 2.39 6.77
N ALA A 32 -6.72 2.79 5.79
CA ALA A 32 -6.46 2.45 4.40
C ALA A 32 -6.47 3.68 3.48
N ILE A 33 -5.48 3.73 2.59
CA ILE A 33 -5.45 4.60 1.42
C ILE A 33 -5.62 3.70 0.20
N ARG A 34 -6.78 3.77 -0.50
CA ARG A 34 -7.01 2.88 -1.66
C ARG A 34 -5.93 3.07 -2.72
N GLN A 35 -5.73 4.30 -3.17
CA GLN A 35 -4.65 4.76 -4.04
C GLN A 35 -4.55 6.28 -3.92
N VAL A 36 -3.39 6.86 -4.19
CA VAL A 36 -3.21 8.32 -4.15
C VAL A 36 -4.19 9.03 -5.10
N MET A 37 -4.45 8.47 -6.28
CA MET A 37 -5.36 9.09 -7.27
C MET A 37 -6.86 8.98 -6.91
N THR A 38 -7.23 8.13 -5.96
CA THR A 38 -8.63 7.92 -5.57
C THR A 38 -8.99 8.52 -4.22
N CYS A 39 -8.01 9.03 -3.50
CA CYS A 39 -8.17 9.68 -2.20
C CYS A 39 -7.87 11.18 -2.31
N SER A 40 -8.63 12.00 -1.58
CA SER A 40 -8.30 13.42 -1.47
C SER A 40 -7.05 13.62 -0.60
N ARG A 41 -6.35 14.75 -0.82
CA ARG A 41 -5.21 15.13 0.04
C ARG A 41 -5.60 15.21 1.51
N ASP A 42 -6.79 15.75 1.80
CA ASP A 42 -7.31 15.86 3.17
C ASP A 42 -7.50 14.49 3.81
N LEU A 43 -8.09 13.52 3.09
CA LEU A 43 -8.22 12.14 3.59
C LEU A 43 -6.86 11.53 3.90
N ILE A 44 -5.88 11.67 3.02
CA ILE A 44 -4.51 11.14 3.23
C ILE A 44 -3.88 11.77 4.47
N THR A 45 -4.04 13.09 4.67
CA THR A 45 -3.57 13.80 5.87
C THR A 45 -4.23 13.23 7.13
N MET A 46 -5.56 13.13 7.14
CA MET A 46 -6.34 12.60 8.28
C MET A 46 -5.92 11.16 8.62
N VAL A 47 -5.71 10.32 7.61
CA VAL A 47 -5.22 8.94 7.80
C VAL A 47 -3.87 8.94 8.49
N GLY A 48 -2.92 9.75 8.03
CA GLY A 48 -1.58 9.85 8.63
C GLY A 48 -1.61 10.30 10.09
N GLU A 49 -2.37 11.36 10.38
CA GLU A 49 -2.53 11.89 11.73
C GLU A 49 -3.16 10.87 12.68
N CYS A 50 -4.27 10.23 12.26
CA CYS A 50 -4.96 9.24 13.09
C CYS A 50 -4.13 7.98 13.30
N ALA A 51 -3.46 7.47 12.27
CA ALA A 51 -2.59 6.29 12.41
C ALA A 51 -1.44 6.54 13.39
N LYS A 52 -0.88 7.76 13.36
CA LYS A 52 0.16 8.19 14.31
C LYS A 52 -0.38 8.32 15.74
N GLU A 53 -1.52 8.97 15.91
CA GLU A 53 -2.18 9.16 17.22
C GLU A 53 -2.54 7.82 17.88
N LEU A 54 -3.10 6.91 17.09
CA LEU A 54 -3.57 5.61 17.56
C LEU A 54 -2.49 4.52 17.54
N HIS A 55 -1.25 4.86 17.13
CA HIS A 55 -0.14 3.90 17.01
C HIS A 55 -0.48 2.65 16.20
N THR A 56 -1.21 2.83 15.09
CA THR A 56 -1.62 1.74 14.20
C THR A 56 -1.01 1.87 12.81
N GLY A 57 -1.24 0.86 11.96
CA GLY A 57 -0.70 0.81 10.61
C GLY A 57 -1.58 1.49 9.58
N ILE A 58 -0.98 1.73 8.42
CA ILE A 58 -1.64 2.19 7.20
C ILE A 58 -1.41 1.14 6.11
N HIS A 59 -2.48 0.78 5.40
CA HIS A 59 -2.40 -0.05 4.20
C HIS A 59 -2.71 0.81 2.97
N ALA A 60 -1.89 0.70 1.92
CA ALA A 60 -2.11 1.42 0.66
C ALA A 60 -1.82 0.52 -0.56
N HIS A 61 -2.55 0.73 -1.66
CA HIS A 61 -2.07 0.30 -2.98
C HIS A 61 -1.16 1.41 -3.49
N LEU A 62 0.01 1.07 -3.97
CA LEU A 62 0.99 2.06 -4.39
C LEU A 62 1.68 1.65 -5.68
N CYS A 63 1.73 2.58 -6.63
CA CYS A 63 2.37 2.36 -7.92
C CYS A 63 1.89 1.07 -8.60
N GLU A 64 0.62 0.76 -8.47
CA GLU A 64 -0.01 -0.42 -9.08
C GLU A 64 -0.08 -0.26 -10.60
N HIS A 65 -0.49 0.92 -11.07
CA HIS A 65 -0.72 1.21 -12.47
C HIS A 65 -0.05 2.51 -12.92
N LYS A 66 0.29 2.59 -14.21
CA LYS A 66 0.88 3.79 -14.81
C LYS A 66 0.01 5.04 -14.67
N ASP A 67 -1.31 4.87 -14.61
CA ASP A 67 -2.25 6.00 -14.49
C ASP A 67 -2.13 6.68 -13.13
N GLU A 68 -1.85 5.95 -12.05
CA GLU A 68 -1.56 6.52 -10.74
C GLU A 68 -0.31 7.40 -10.80
N VAL A 69 0.76 6.89 -11.42
CA VAL A 69 2.01 7.65 -11.61
C VAL A 69 1.75 8.91 -12.42
N SER A 70 1.03 8.77 -13.55
CA SER A 70 0.69 9.92 -14.42
C SER A 70 -0.15 10.95 -13.69
N PHE A 71 -1.15 10.51 -12.92
CA PHE A 71 -1.99 11.38 -12.11
C PHE A 71 -1.16 12.17 -11.09
N CYS A 72 -0.28 11.51 -10.36
CA CYS A 72 0.55 12.17 -9.35
C CYS A 72 1.52 13.18 -9.98
N LEU A 73 2.16 12.83 -11.09
CA LEU A 73 3.05 13.76 -11.80
C LEU A 73 2.31 14.99 -12.33
N GLN A 74 1.09 14.83 -12.84
CA GLN A 74 0.28 15.93 -13.38
C GLN A 74 -0.27 16.85 -12.27
N ASN A 75 -0.72 16.29 -11.16
CA ASN A 75 -1.42 17.04 -10.12
C ASN A 75 -0.49 17.53 -8.99
N TYR A 76 0.57 16.78 -8.70
CA TYR A 76 1.46 17.04 -7.56
C TYR A 76 2.93 17.26 -7.98
N GLN A 77 3.27 17.07 -9.25
CA GLN A 77 4.64 17.14 -9.80
C GLN A 77 5.62 16.21 -9.07
N LYS A 78 5.10 15.11 -8.52
CA LYS A 78 5.81 14.09 -7.75
C LYS A 78 5.30 12.71 -8.14
N ARG A 79 6.15 11.70 -7.97
CA ARG A 79 5.70 10.31 -8.06
C ARG A 79 4.89 9.93 -6.81
N PRO A 80 4.08 8.86 -6.86
CA PRO A 80 3.23 8.47 -5.72
C PRO A 80 4.00 8.30 -4.40
N ALA A 81 5.17 7.65 -4.42
CA ALA A 81 6.00 7.46 -3.23
C ALA A 81 6.55 8.80 -2.70
N GLU A 82 7.06 9.65 -3.57
CA GLU A 82 7.56 10.99 -3.19
C GLU A 82 6.45 11.86 -2.60
N PHE A 83 5.24 11.77 -3.16
CA PHE A 83 4.08 12.49 -2.64
C PHE A 83 3.70 12.01 -1.24
N LEU A 84 3.66 10.70 -1.01
CA LEU A 84 3.38 10.15 0.31
C LEU A 84 4.50 10.44 1.33
N ASP A 85 5.76 10.55 0.88
CA ASP A 85 6.87 10.99 1.75
C ASP A 85 6.68 12.45 2.18
N GLU A 86 6.35 13.36 1.25
CA GLU A 86 6.02 14.76 1.57
C GLU A 86 4.85 14.88 2.56
N MET A 87 3.87 14.01 2.42
CA MET A 87 2.70 13.95 3.33
C MET A 87 3.03 13.33 4.70
N GLY A 88 4.26 12.83 4.92
CA GLY A 88 4.66 12.18 6.16
C GLY A 88 4.03 10.79 6.38
N ILE A 89 3.60 10.15 5.29
CA ILE A 89 2.95 8.83 5.31
C ILE A 89 3.97 7.69 5.20
N LEU A 90 5.09 7.90 4.47
CA LEU A 90 6.12 6.89 4.34
C LEU A 90 6.78 6.61 5.69
N GLY A 91 6.73 5.36 6.10
CA GLY A 91 7.30 4.95 7.39
C GLY A 91 7.13 3.46 7.66
N PRO A 92 7.68 2.96 8.78
CA PRO A 92 7.64 1.54 9.12
C PRO A 92 6.24 1.02 9.48
N ASN A 93 5.27 1.91 9.66
CA ASN A 93 3.85 1.57 9.86
C ASN A 93 3.04 1.56 8.56
N LEU A 94 3.67 1.83 7.40
CA LEU A 94 3.02 1.73 6.09
C LEU A 94 3.32 0.38 5.44
N LEU A 95 2.26 -0.29 4.99
CA LEU A 95 2.31 -1.48 4.15
C LEU A 95 1.69 -1.15 2.79
N THR A 96 2.48 -1.34 1.72
CA THR A 96 2.04 -1.07 0.36
C THR A 96 1.86 -2.34 -0.44
N ALA A 97 0.78 -2.43 -1.21
CA ALA A 97 0.52 -3.52 -2.14
C ALA A 97 0.95 -3.14 -3.57
N HIS A 98 1.28 -4.15 -4.37
CA HIS A 98 1.64 -4.15 -5.79
C HIS A 98 3.04 -3.64 -6.10
N ASN A 99 3.33 -2.35 -5.96
CA ASN A 99 4.66 -1.75 -6.15
C ASN A 99 5.25 -1.97 -7.58
N VAL A 100 4.37 -2.09 -8.61
CA VAL A 100 4.75 -2.47 -9.98
C VAL A 100 5.52 -1.37 -10.69
N MET A 101 5.05 -0.12 -10.56
CA MET A 101 5.57 1.03 -11.31
C MET A 101 6.60 1.86 -10.52
N LEU A 102 7.26 1.25 -9.52
CA LEU A 102 8.33 1.93 -8.79
C LEU A 102 9.54 2.24 -9.69
N SER A 103 10.07 3.45 -9.57
CA SER A 103 11.40 3.80 -10.06
C SER A 103 12.47 3.30 -9.09
N ASP A 104 13.73 3.32 -9.51
CA ASP A 104 14.85 2.97 -8.61
C ASP A 104 14.94 3.96 -7.43
N HIS A 105 14.61 5.23 -7.68
CA HIS A 105 14.52 6.25 -6.62
C HIS A 105 13.38 5.95 -5.63
N ASP A 106 12.19 5.55 -6.11
CA ASP A 106 11.08 5.16 -5.23
C ASP A 106 11.47 3.98 -4.35
N ILE A 107 12.14 2.97 -4.92
CA ILE A 107 12.60 1.77 -4.18
C ILE A 107 13.57 2.18 -3.07
N ALA A 108 14.57 3.00 -3.38
CA ALA A 108 15.55 3.47 -2.40
C ALA A 108 14.90 4.29 -1.29
N LEU A 109 14.00 5.22 -1.64
CA LEU A 109 13.26 6.05 -0.70
C LEU A 109 12.38 5.21 0.24
N MET A 110 11.62 4.27 -0.31
CA MET A 110 10.73 3.41 0.48
C MET A 110 11.52 2.48 1.41
N ALA A 111 12.66 1.95 0.95
CA ALA A 111 13.56 1.14 1.77
C ALA A 111 14.15 1.97 2.92
N GLU A 112 14.64 3.19 2.66
CA GLU A 112 15.17 4.13 3.67
C GLU A 112 14.12 4.45 4.74
N ARG A 113 12.87 4.66 4.34
CA ARG A 113 11.75 4.93 5.26
C ARG A 113 11.24 3.70 5.99
N GLY A 114 11.71 2.50 5.66
CA GLY A 114 11.30 1.25 6.30
C GLY A 114 9.89 0.78 5.92
N VAL A 115 9.38 1.20 4.75
CA VAL A 115 8.08 0.78 4.23
C VAL A 115 8.06 -0.72 3.98
N LYS A 116 6.95 -1.38 4.30
CA LYS A 116 6.73 -2.80 4.03
C LYS A 116 6.03 -2.96 2.68
N MET A 117 6.61 -3.74 1.78
CA MET A 117 6.12 -3.91 0.42
C MET A 117 5.53 -5.31 0.23
N ILE A 118 4.29 -5.39 -0.22
CA ILE A 118 3.63 -6.65 -0.57
C ILE A 118 3.53 -6.75 -2.09
N HIS A 119 4.03 -7.85 -2.63
CA HIS A 119 3.87 -8.18 -4.03
C HIS A 119 2.74 -9.18 -4.23
N CYS A 120 1.89 -8.95 -5.24
CA CYS A 120 0.77 -9.81 -5.61
C CYS A 120 1.00 -10.37 -7.03
N PRO A 121 1.86 -11.40 -7.19
CA PRO A 121 2.37 -11.82 -8.50
C PRO A 121 1.30 -12.10 -9.53
N ARG A 122 0.31 -12.93 -9.21
CA ARG A 122 -0.72 -13.34 -10.19
C ARG A 122 -1.66 -12.19 -10.57
N ALA A 123 -2.06 -11.38 -9.58
CA ALA A 123 -2.88 -10.20 -9.84
C ALA A 123 -2.13 -9.19 -10.73
N ASN A 124 -0.86 -8.95 -10.44
CA ASN A 124 -0.03 -8.04 -11.21
C ASN A 124 0.21 -8.54 -12.64
N LEU A 125 0.50 -9.83 -12.82
CA LEU A 125 0.68 -10.46 -14.14
C LEU A 125 -0.49 -10.26 -15.07
N SER A 126 -1.71 -10.42 -14.56
CA SER A 126 -2.92 -10.34 -15.38
C SER A 126 -3.26 -8.93 -15.81
N ASN A 127 -2.81 -7.90 -15.06
CA ASN A 127 -3.29 -6.54 -15.23
C ASN A 127 -2.19 -5.49 -15.50
N HIS A 128 -1.03 -5.55 -14.83
CA HIS A 128 -0.13 -4.39 -14.73
C HIS A 128 1.34 -4.70 -15.01
N GLY A 129 1.73 -5.95 -15.10
CA GLY A 129 3.12 -6.37 -15.25
C GLY A 129 3.77 -6.72 -13.91
N PHE A 130 5.11 -6.74 -13.87
CA PHE A 130 5.87 -7.13 -12.68
C PHE A 130 6.58 -5.95 -12.04
N PRO A 131 6.66 -5.91 -10.71
CA PRO A 131 7.57 -5.02 -10.01
C PRO A 131 9.02 -5.44 -10.27
N LYS A 132 9.94 -4.54 -9.99
CA LYS A 132 11.40 -4.79 -9.98
C LYS A 132 11.78 -5.60 -8.74
N ALA A 133 11.25 -6.84 -8.61
CA ALA A 133 11.40 -7.66 -7.41
C ALA A 133 12.86 -7.89 -6.99
N PRO A 134 13.81 -8.19 -7.90
CA PRO A 134 15.21 -8.31 -7.52
C PRO A 134 15.76 -7.02 -6.90
N GLN A 135 15.52 -5.86 -7.52
CA GLN A 135 16.01 -4.57 -7.03
C GLN A 135 15.39 -4.20 -5.67
N ILE A 136 14.10 -4.52 -5.48
CA ILE A 136 13.42 -4.30 -4.20
C ILE A 136 14.06 -5.16 -3.10
N LEU A 137 14.35 -6.43 -3.38
CA LEU A 137 15.03 -7.32 -2.42
C LEU A 137 16.45 -6.85 -2.12
N GLU A 138 17.21 -6.45 -3.13
CA GLU A 138 18.58 -5.94 -3.01
C GLU A 138 18.66 -4.63 -2.21
N SER A 139 17.59 -3.82 -2.22
CA SER A 139 17.51 -2.59 -1.41
C SER A 139 17.45 -2.83 0.10
N GLY A 140 17.23 -4.08 0.53
CA GLY A 140 17.05 -4.44 1.93
C GLY A 140 15.65 -4.13 2.47
N ALA A 141 14.70 -3.74 1.62
CA ALA A 141 13.31 -3.49 2.03
C ALA A 141 12.65 -4.75 2.58
N SER A 142 11.70 -4.57 3.49
CA SER A 142 10.83 -5.65 3.97
C SER A 142 9.80 -6.00 2.90
N VAL A 143 9.85 -7.23 2.39
CA VAL A 143 8.99 -7.69 1.29
C VAL A 143 8.20 -8.92 1.70
N GLY A 144 6.93 -8.95 1.30
CA GLY A 144 6.05 -10.11 1.46
C GLY A 144 5.24 -10.41 0.20
N LEU A 145 4.46 -11.48 0.25
CA LEU A 145 3.54 -11.89 -0.81
C LEU A 145 2.10 -11.75 -0.35
N GLY A 146 1.21 -11.43 -1.28
CA GLY A 146 -0.23 -11.40 -1.09
C GLY A 146 -0.98 -11.96 -2.31
N CYS A 147 -2.21 -12.40 -2.10
CA CYS A 147 -3.05 -12.95 -3.17
C CYS A 147 -4.01 -11.94 -3.79
N ASP A 148 -4.01 -10.69 -3.29
CA ASP A 148 -5.00 -9.69 -3.68
C ASP A 148 -6.45 -10.19 -3.42
N GLY A 149 -7.43 -9.69 -4.18
CA GLY A 149 -8.84 -10.07 -4.07
C GLY A 149 -9.21 -11.43 -4.66
N ALA A 150 -8.35 -12.44 -4.53
CA ALA A 150 -8.51 -13.77 -5.13
C ALA A 150 -8.50 -13.76 -6.68
N ALA A 151 -8.11 -12.67 -7.30
CA ALA A 151 -7.85 -12.63 -8.73
C ALA A 151 -6.45 -13.21 -9.02
N PRO A 152 -6.27 -14.11 -9.94
CA PRO A 152 -7.25 -14.57 -10.92
C PRO A 152 -8.05 -15.82 -10.52
N SER A 153 -7.83 -16.50 -9.38
CA SER A 153 -8.56 -17.75 -9.15
C SER A 153 -8.75 -18.22 -7.71
N ASN A 154 -7.78 -18.02 -6.83
CA ASN A 154 -7.82 -18.53 -5.46
C ASN A 154 -6.91 -17.73 -4.51
N LEU A 155 -7.01 -18.01 -3.21
CA LEU A 155 -6.18 -17.42 -2.14
C LEU A 155 -5.03 -18.35 -1.74
N ASP A 156 -4.31 -18.93 -2.72
CA ASP A 156 -3.20 -19.85 -2.46
C ASP A 156 -1.85 -19.11 -2.57
N ILE A 157 -1.20 -18.90 -1.43
CA ILE A 157 0.10 -18.24 -1.36
C ILE A 157 1.22 -19.04 -2.04
N PHE A 158 1.12 -20.36 -2.13
CA PHE A 158 2.10 -21.18 -2.85
C PHE A 158 2.02 -20.96 -4.37
N ASP A 159 0.84 -20.64 -4.90
CA ASP A 159 0.70 -20.26 -6.29
C ASP A 159 1.28 -18.86 -6.55
N GLU A 160 1.20 -17.94 -5.59
CA GLU A 160 1.92 -16.65 -5.68
C GLU A 160 3.44 -16.85 -5.67
N MET A 161 3.96 -17.73 -4.84
CA MET A 161 5.40 -18.08 -4.82
C MET A 161 5.86 -18.67 -6.15
N LYS A 162 5.07 -19.56 -6.76
CA LYS A 162 5.36 -20.11 -8.11
C LYS A 162 5.36 -19.01 -9.17
N ALA A 163 4.34 -18.15 -9.18
CA ALA A 163 4.24 -17.05 -10.12
C ALA A 163 5.44 -16.10 -10.01
N LEU A 164 5.83 -15.72 -8.79
CA LEU A 164 7.02 -14.91 -8.55
C LEU A 164 8.28 -15.60 -9.09
N ARG A 165 8.47 -16.90 -8.80
CA ARG A 165 9.65 -17.67 -9.25
C ARG A 165 9.81 -17.68 -10.76
N TYR A 166 8.70 -17.73 -11.50
CA TYR A 166 8.72 -17.72 -12.97
C TYR A 166 8.91 -16.32 -13.56
N SER A 167 8.78 -15.27 -12.78
CA SER A 167 8.89 -13.87 -13.20
C SER A 167 10.26 -13.23 -12.90
N MET A 168 11.08 -13.90 -12.13
CA MET A 168 12.46 -13.51 -11.80
C MET A 168 13.47 -14.14 -12.78
#